data_3d054fb9d7cccdc00d1380ada8de9d17
#
_entry.id   3d054fb9d7cccdc00d1380ada8de9d17
#
_cell.length_a   1.000
_cell.length_b   1.000
_cell.length_c   1.000
_cell.angle_alpha   90.00
_cell.angle_beta   90.00
_cell.angle_gamma   90.00
#
_symmetry.space_group_name_H-M   'P 1'
#
loop_
_entity.id
_entity.type
_entity.pdbx_description
1 polymer ?
#
loop_
_entity_poly.entity_id
_entity_poly.type
_entity_poly.pdbx_seq_one_letter_code
_entity_poly.pdbx_strand_id
1 'polypeptide(L)'
;MMRLGITTDSRVQNGYGRYGADTYKKLAEHGYFGTDFNLSNTETVPYTLSREDAEAFLLREREMARAAGVTIWQVHGPWRWAPRDFLPEDRAERMEKMKWALWACSVLECKNYVIHPLMPYGIEDIGSGNEESTWEINRTFMRELLAEAKRYGITICFENMPMRKFSIATPEAILRFVQEMDDENFRICLDTGHVAVFWDLDLAEETRRLGKYIRVMHVHDNRNGLDLHQLPFDGVIDWPSFAKALKDIGFDGVFSLECGAPGKLPDALFERAARLCADIAADIVRDL
;
A
#
# COMPACT_ATOMS: atom_id res chain seq x y z
N MET A 1 5.54 16.88 13.50
CA MET A 1 4.77 15.68 13.89
C MET A 1 4.37 14.95 12.62
N MET A 2 4.68 13.68 12.50
CA MET A 2 4.35 12.84 11.34
C MET A 2 2.83 12.71 11.18
N ARG A 3 2.37 12.67 9.94
CA ARG A 3 0.95 12.57 9.60
C ARG A 3 0.51 11.11 9.60
N LEU A 4 -0.71 10.84 10.09
CA LEU A 4 -1.28 9.52 10.14
C LEU A 4 -2.17 9.24 8.93
N GLY A 5 -2.19 8.01 8.47
CA GLY A 5 -3.09 7.50 7.44
C GLY A 5 -3.63 6.12 7.78
N ILE A 6 -4.63 5.71 7.04
CA ILE A 6 -5.22 4.37 7.16
C ILE A 6 -5.87 3.97 5.85
N THR A 7 -5.87 2.65 5.55
CA THR A 7 -6.62 2.12 4.41
C THR A 7 -8.13 2.27 4.59
N THR A 8 -8.84 2.56 3.50
CA THR A 8 -10.31 2.66 3.48
C THR A 8 -11.01 1.38 3.05
N ASP A 9 -10.31 0.27 2.94
CA ASP A 9 -10.96 -1.00 2.63
C ASP A 9 -12.02 -1.32 3.69
N SER A 10 -13.27 -1.04 3.31
CA SER A 10 -14.43 -1.17 4.19
C SER A 10 -14.80 -2.60 4.50
N ARG A 11 -14.26 -3.58 3.78
CA ARG A 11 -14.78 -4.94 3.83
C ARG A 11 -14.01 -5.86 4.75
N VAL A 12 -12.72 -5.64 4.93
CA VAL A 12 -11.86 -6.65 5.54
C VAL A 12 -11.16 -6.16 6.80
N GLN A 13 -10.54 -4.98 6.81
CA GLN A 13 -9.57 -4.64 7.85
C GLN A 13 -10.00 -3.55 8.82
N ASN A 14 -10.57 -2.44 8.37
CA ASN A 14 -10.84 -1.32 9.27
C ASN A 14 -12.31 -0.95 9.49
N GLY A 15 -13.21 -1.47 8.66
CA GLY A 15 -14.66 -1.29 8.87
C GLY A 15 -15.17 0.15 8.74
N TYR A 16 -14.38 1.11 8.32
CA TYR A 16 -14.81 2.52 8.19
C TYR A 16 -15.93 2.71 7.17
N GLY A 17 -16.08 1.84 6.19
CA GLY A 17 -17.19 1.88 5.24
C GLY A 17 -18.59 1.80 5.87
N ARG A 18 -18.71 1.36 7.13
CA ARG A 18 -19.98 1.38 7.89
C ARG A 18 -20.55 2.79 8.09
N TYR A 19 -19.69 3.80 8.05
CA TYR A 19 -20.10 5.19 8.20
C TYR A 19 -20.64 5.81 6.88
N GLY A 20 -20.56 5.08 5.76
CA GLY A 20 -21.07 5.55 4.48
C GLY A 20 -20.53 6.94 4.11
N ALA A 21 -21.41 7.92 3.94
CA ALA A 21 -21.02 9.29 3.60
C ALA A 21 -20.19 10.01 4.68
N ASP A 22 -20.23 9.53 5.94
CA ASP A 22 -19.46 10.11 7.05
C ASP A 22 -18.07 9.48 7.22
N THR A 23 -17.66 8.55 6.35
CA THR A 23 -16.37 7.84 6.45
C THR A 23 -15.20 8.80 6.65
N TYR A 24 -15.02 9.77 5.78
CA TYR A 24 -13.89 10.71 5.87
C TYR A 24 -13.97 11.64 7.07
N LYS A 25 -15.18 12.05 7.46
CA LYS A 25 -15.40 12.81 8.68
C LYS A 25 -14.95 12.03 9.91
N LYS A 26 -15.27 10.73 9.97
CA LYS A 26 -14.82 9.84 11.03
C LYS A 26 -13.31 9.63 11.04
N LEU A 27 -12.69 9.53 9.88
CA LEU A 27 -11.23 9.50 9.78
C LEU A 27 -10.59 10.75 10.38
N ALA A 28 -11.10 11.93 10.01
CA ALA A 28 -10.63 13.20 10.56
C ALA A 28 -10.86 13.31 12.10
N GLU A 29 -12.04 12.88 12.60
CA GLU A 29 -12.35 12.83 14.03
C GLU A 29 -11.41 11.92 14.83
N HIS A 30 -10.89 10.87 14.20
CA HIS A 30 -9.88 9.97 14.80
C HIS A 30 -8.44 10.46 14.63
N GLY A 31 -8.22 11.57 13.92
CA GLY A 31 -6.89 12.19 13.76
C GLY A 31 -6.11 11.76 12.52
N TYR A 32 -6.74 11.04 11.59
CA TYR A 32 -6.08 10.69 10.34
C TYR A 32 -6.04 11.89 9.38
N PHE A 33 -4.84 12.20 8.91
CA PHE A 33 -4.58 13.19 7.86
C PHE A 33 -4.93 12.64 6.48
N GLY A 34 -4.67 11.35 6.25
CA GLY A 34 -4.76 10.76 4.94
C GLY A 34 -5.33 9.36 4.93
N THR A 35 -5.61 8.90 3.72
CA THR A 35 -6.08 7.54 3.51
C THR A 35 -5.39 6.89 2.34
N ASP A 36 -5.25 5.56 2.41
CA ASP A 36 -4.99 4.68 1.30
C ASP A 36 -6.31 4.24 0.68
N PHE A 37 -6.57 4.70 -0.54
CA PHE A 37 -7.81 4.37 -1.24
C PHE A 37 -7.65 3.04 -1.98
N ASN A 38 -8.45 2.05 -1.59
CA ASN A 38 -8.29 0.69 -2.09
C ASN A 38 -8.97 0.47 -3.45
N LEU A 39 -8.15 0.21 -4.48
CA LEU A 39 -8.56 -0.24 -5.81
C LEU A 39 -8.01 -1.64 -6.15
N SER A 40 -7.68 -2.46 -5.15
CA SER A 40 -7.06 -3.77 -5.36
C SER A 40 -7.99 -4.78 -6.04
N ASN A 41 -9.30 -4.70 -5.80
CA ASN A 41 -10.29 -5.63 -6.34
C ASN A 41 -11.00 -5.07 -7.58
N THR A 42 -10.64 -5.58 -8.75
CA THR A 42 -11.22 -5.15 -10.04
C THR A 42 -12.62 -5.67 -10.32
N GLU A 43 -13.20 -6.50 -9.45
CA GLU A 43 -14.57 -7.03 -9.58
C GLU A 43 -15.60 -6.20 -8.81
N THR A 44 -15.19 -5.08 -8.25
CA THR A 44 -16.04 -4.22 -7.42
C THR A 44 -16.08 -2.79 -7.94
N VAL A 45 -16.94 -1.97 -7.33
CA VAL A 45 -16.97 -0.53 -7.58
C VAL A 45 -15.58 0.06 -7.22
N PRO A 46 -15.03 0.95 -8.06
CA PRO A 46 -15.65 1.58 -9.24
C PRO A 46 -15.39 0.87 -10.59
N TYR A 47 -14.65 -0.24 -10.63
CA TYR A 47 -14.31 -0.92 -11.90
C TYR A 47 -15.51 -1.48 -12.67
N THR A 48 -16.59 -1.82 -11.97
CA THR A 48 -17.81 -2.41 -12.55
C THR A 48 -18.78 -1.38 -13.11
N LEU A 49 -18.47 -0.10 -12.96
CA LEU A 49 -19.28 1.00 -13.46
C LEU A 49 -18.90 1.38 -14.90
N SER A 50 -19.79 2.09 -15.59
CA SER A 50 -19.40 2.80 -16.81
C SER A 50 -18.28 3.81 -16.51
N ARG A 51 -17.55 4.25 -17.54
CA ARG A 51 -16.47 5.24 -17.34
C ARG A 51 -16.99 6.54 -16.73
N GLU A 52 -18.14 7.00 -17.15
CA GLU A 52 -18.82 8.21 -16.67
C GLU A 52 -19.25 8.05 -15.21
N ASP A 53 -19.90 6.94 -14.86
CA ASP A 53 -20.35 6.67 -13.50
C ASP A 53 -19.16 6.47 -12.55
N ALA A 54 -18.08 5.84 -13.02
CA ALA A 54 -16.84 5.68 -12.25
C ALA A 54 -16.18 7.03 -11.97
N GLU A 55 -16.14 7.93 -12.96
CA GLU A 55 -15.63 9.28 -12.75
C GLU A 55 -16.46 10.04 -11.73
N ALA A 56 -17.79 10.01 -11.86
CA ALA A 56 -18.70 10.62 -10.91
C ALA A 56 -18.54 10.06 -9.48
N PHE A 57 -18.34 8.75 -9.36
CA PHE A 57 -18.04 8.10 -8.08
C PHE A 57 -16.72 8.63 -7.47
N LEU A 58 -15.63 8.62 -8.24
CA LEU A 58 -14.31 9.04 -7.77
C LEU A 58 -14.27 10.54 -7.41
N LEU A 59 -14.94 11.37 -8.20
CA LEU A 59 -15.08 12.81 -7.89
C LEU A 59 -15.82 13.02 -6.57
N ARG A 60 -16.89 12.27 -6.32
CA ARG A 60 -17.62 12.33 -5.05
C ARG A 60 -16.75 11.90 -3.87
N GLU A 61 -16.00 10.80 -3.99
CA GLU A 61 -15.06 10.35 -2.95
C GLU A 61 -14.02 11.43 -2.64
N ARG A 62 -13.43 12.03 -3.69
CA ARG A 62 -12.47 13.14 -3.54
C ARG A 62 -13.07 14.33 -2.81
N GLU A 63 -14.27 14.78 -3.20
CA GLU A 63 -14.91 15.93 -2.58
C GLU A 63 -15.32 15.64 -1.12
N MET A 64 -15.79 14.45 -0.80
CA MET A 64 -16.07 14.04 0.59
C MET A 64 -14.80 14.05 1.45
N ALA A 65 -13.69 13.53 0.93
CA ALA A 65 -12.40 13.54 1.63
C ALA A 65 -11.92 14.98 1.85
N ARG A 66 -11.96 15.81 0.80
CA ARG A 66 -11.58 17.24 0.86
C ARG A 66 -12.43 18.02 1.86
N ALA A 67 -13.74 17.81 1.86
CA ALA A 67 -14.67 18.49 2.79
C ALA A 67 -14.40 18.12 4.26
N ALA A 68 -13.89 16.91 4.51
CA ALA A 68 -13.49 16.45 5.83
C ALA A 68 -12.05 16.83 6.22
N GLY A 69 -11.27 17.44 5.31
CA GLY A 69 -9.86 17.74 5.53
C GLY A 69 -8.94 16.52 5.46
N VAL A 70 -9.40 15.42 4.85
CA VAL A 70 -8.63 14.19 4.65
C VAL A 70 -8.06 14.17 3.23
N THR A 71 -6.80 13.81 3.09
CA THR A 71 -6.12 13.65 1.79
C THR A 71 -6.18 12.19 1.35
N ILE A 72 -6.54 11.91 0.09
CA ILE A 72 -6.27 10.60 -0.51
C ILE A 72 -4.77 10.56 -0.82
N TRP A 73 -3.99 10.02 0.12
CA TRP A 73 -2.53 10.10 0.09
C TRP A 73 -1.90 9.11 -0.86
N GLN A 74 -2.42 7.89 -0.86
CA GLN A 74 -2.01 6.82 -1.73
C GLN A 74 -3.22 6.01 -2.21
N VAL A 75 -3.05 5.30 -3.30
CA VAL A 75 -4.05 4.39 -3.88
C VAL A 75 -3.42 3.04 -4.07
N HIS A 76 -4.01 2.00 -3.51
CA HIS A 76 -3.60 0.62 -3.75
C HIS A 76 -4.16 0.12 -5.08
N GLY A 77 -3.29 -0.29 -5.99
CA GLY A 77 -3.65 -0.78 -7.32
C GLY A 77 -4.18 -2.21 -7.34
N PRO A 78 -4.58 -2.70 -8.54
CA PRO A 78 -5.11 -4.04 -8.70
C PRO A 78 -4.17 -5.13 -8.20
N TRP A 79 -4.74 -6.03 -7.39
CA TRP A 79 -4.07 -7.22 -6.88
C TRP A 79 -4.74 -8.50 -7.40
N ARG A 80 -3.96 -9.54 -7.65
CA ARG A 80 -4.48 -10.88 -7.92
C ARG A 80 -3.47 -11.96 -7.50
N TRP A 81 -3.98 -13.07 -7.03
CA TRP A 81 -3.16 -14.20 -6.59
C TRP A 81 -2.46 -14.88 -7.76
N ALA A 82 -1.22 -15.27 -7.51
CA ALA A 82 -0.44 -16.13 -8.38
C ALA A 82 -1.01 -17.59 -8.45
N PRO A 83 -0.68 -18.38 -9.49
CA PRO A 83 0.08 -17.96 -10.67
C PRO A 83 -0.83 -17.28 -11.70
N ARG A 84 -0.56 -16.06 -12.00
CA ARG A 84 -1.19 -15.31 -13.09
C ARG A 84 -0.14 -14.40 -13.71
N ASP A 85 -0.43 -13.82 -14.85
CA ASP A 85 0.54 -12.99 -15.58
C ASP A 85 1.64 -13.81 -16.28
N PHE A 86 1.48 -15.14 -16.39
CA PHE A 86 2.40 -15.98 -17.14
C PHE A 86 2.30 -15.72 -18.65
N LEU A 87 1.06 -15.65 -19.19
CA LEU A 87 0.82 -15.41 -20.61
C LEU A 87 0.89 -13.90 -20.94
N PRO A 88 1.34 -13.53 -22.15
CA PRO A 88 1.31 -12.14 -22.59
C PRO A 88 -0.09 -11.51 -22.52
N GLU A 89 -1.13 -12.28 -22.83
CA GLU A 89 -2.53 -11.85 -22.81
C GLU A 89 -2.98 -11.49 -21.39
N ASP A 90 -2.59 -12.27 -20.39
CA ASP A 90 -2.87 -11.97 -18.97
C ASP A 90 -2.21 -10.65 -18.54
N ARG A 91 -0.97 -10.44 -18.98
CA ARG A 91 -0.24 -9.20 -18.70
C ARG A 91 -0.84 -7.99 -19.39
N ALA A 92 -1.31 -8.16 -20.63
CA ALA A 92 -2.01 -7.10 -21.36
C ALA A 92 -3.31 -6.70 -20.66
N GLU A 93 -4.13 -7.68 -20.25
CA GLU A 93 -5.36 -7.42 -19.47
C GLU A 93 -5.03 -6.69 -18.14
N ARG A 94 -4.01 -7.14 -17.42
CA ARG A 94 -3.58 -6.50 -16.18
C ARG A 94 -3.08 -5.08 -16.40
N MET A 95 -2.34 -4.84 -17.49
CA MET A 95 -1.87 -3.51 -17.86
C MET A 95 -3.04 -2.53 -18.04
N GLU A 96 -4.09 -2.94 -18.75
CA GLU A 96 -5.26 -2.09 -18.94
C GLU A 96 -5.98 -1.77 -17.61
N LYS A 97 -6.07 -2.74 -16.69
CA LYS A 97 -6.62 -2.52 -15.35
C LYS A 97 -5.76 -1.56 -14.53
N MET A 98 -4.43 -1.68 -14.61
CA MET A 98 -3.51 -0.76 -13.92
C MET A 98 -3.52 0.64 -14.53
N LYS A 99 -3.60 0.78 -15.85
CA LYS A 99 -3.79 2.08 -16.53
C LYS A 99 -5.11 2.73 -16.13
N TRP A 100 -6.18 1.92 -16.01
CA TRP A 100 -7.46 2.41 -15.49
C TRP A 100 -7.32 2.95 -14.06
N ALA A 101 -6.59 2.24 -13.18
CA ALA A 101 -6.34 2.69 -11.82
C ALA A 101 -5.47 3.95 -11.76
N LEU A 102 -4.48 4.11 -12.64
CA LEU A 102 -3.71 5.35 -12.76
C LEU A 102 -4.60 6.53 -13.16
N TRP A 103 -5.54 6.32 -14.09
CA TRP A 103 -6.53 7.32 -14.37
C TRP A 103 -7.39 7.65 -13.14
N ALA A 104 -7.86 6.63 -12.41
CA ALA A 104 -8.61 6.85 -11.18
C ALA A 104 -7.79 7.67 -10.14
N CYS A 105 -6.50 7.38 -9.98
CA CYS A 105 -5.60 8.20 -9.17
C CYS A 105 -5.60 9.68 -9.61
N SER A 106 -5.61 9.94 -10.93
CA SER A 106 -5.63 11.31 -11.46
C SER A 106 -6.93 12.03 -11.14
N VAL A 107 -8.08 11.34 -11.19
CA VAL A 107 -9.41 11.89 -10.81
C VAL A 107 -9.47 12.16 -9.31
N LEU A 108 -8.88 11.26 -8.50
CA LEU A 108 -8.77 11.42 -7.04
C LEU A 108 -7.72 12.46 -6.60
N GLU A 109 -6.95 13.04 -7.55
CA GLU A 109 -5.80 13.93 -7.29
C GLU A 109 -4.71 13.27 -6.43
N CYS A 110 -4.67 11.94 -6.39
CA CYS A 110 -3.64 11.18 -5.69
C CYS A 110 -2.36 11.06 -6.52
N LYS A 111 -1.21 11.20 -5.86
CA LYS A 111 0.11 11.19 -6.51
C LYS A 111 0.94 9.94 -6.23
N ASN A 112 0.46 9.06 -5.39
CA ASN A 112 1.19 7.84 -5.01
C ASN A 112 0.33 6.61 -5.32
N TYR A 113 0.84 5.76 -6.21
CA TYR A 113 0.15 4.56 -6.67
C TYR A 113 0.92 3.32 -6.23
N VAL A 114 0.36 2.56 -5.29
CA VAL A 114 0.98 1.35 -4.74
C VAL A 114 0.65 0.16 -5.61
N ILE A 115 1.66 -0.64 -5.95
CA ILE A 115 1.51 -1.87 -6.72
C ILE A 115 2.50 -2.93 -6.26
N HIS A 116 2.10 -4.18 -6.46
CA HIS A 116 2.93 -5.36 -6.22
C HIS A 116 3.69 -5.81 -7.46
N PRO A 117 4.80 -6.56 -7.30
CA PRO A 117 5.43 -7.28 -8.39
C PRO A 117 4.46 -8.28 -9.05
N LEU A 118 4.63 -8.51 -10.35
CA LEU A 118 4.01 -9.62 -11.05
C LEU A 118 4.66 -10.94 -10.62
N MET A 119 3.85 -11.98 -10.46
CA MET A 119 4.29 -13.32 -10.04
C MET A 119 3.98 -14.36 -11.13
N PRO A 120 4.61 -14.26 -12.31
CA PRO A 120 4.23 -15.08 -13.48
C PRO A 120 4.43 -16.57 -13.26
N TYR A 121 5.40 -16.95 -12.44
CA TYR A 121 5.71 -18.34 -12.12
C TYR A 121 5.26 -18.76 -10.71
N GLY A 122 4.45 -17.94 -10.05
CA GLY A 122 3.98 -18.16 -8.68
C GLY A 122 4.80 -17.40 -7.63
N ILE A 123 4.56 -17.76 -6.37
CA ILE A 123 5.15 -17.12 -5.19
C ILE A 123 6.49 -17.75 -4.75
N GLU A 124 6.97 -18.76 -5.46
CA GLU A 124 8.19 -19.50 -5.18
C GLU A 124 9.00 -19.69 -6.47
N ASP A 125 9.66 -18.65 -6.93
CA ASP A 125 10.50 -18.70 -8.14
C ASP A 125 11.98 -18.91 -7.82
N ILE A 126 12.43 -18.61 -6.59
CA ILE A 126 13.84 -18.82 -6.16
C ILE A 126 14.20 -20.31 -6.24
N GLY A 127 15.27 -20.61 -6.97
CA GLY A 127 15.74 -21.98 -7.20
C GLY A 127 14.94 -22.75 -8.26
N SER A 128 13.95 -22.11 -8.90
CA SER A 128 13.17 -22.72 -9.99
C SER A 128 13.82 -22.58 -11.36
N GLY A 129 14.79 -21.67 -11.49
CA GLY A 129 15.39 -21.25 -12.76
C GLY A 129 14.58 -20.19 -13.51
N ASN A 130 13.52 -19.64 -12.90
CA ASN A 130 12.65 -18.62 -13.49
C ASN A 130 12.92 -17.21 -12.95
N GLU A 131 13.85 -17.04 -12.01
CA GLU A 131 14.11 -15.76 -11.34
C GLU A 131 14.38 -14.64 -12.34
N GLU A 132 15.33 -14.86 -13.28
CA GLU A 132 15.66 -13.83 -14.28
C GLU A 132 14.47 -13.52 -15.19
N SER A 133 13.68 -14.52 -15.56
CA SER A 133 12.46 -14.33 -16.35
C SER A 133 11.41 -13.53 -15.57
N THR A 134 11.25 -13.79 -14.25
CA THR A 134 10.39 -12.99 -13.37
C THR A 134 10.83 -11.52 -13.36
N TRP A 135 12.13 -11.28 -13.20
CA TRP A 135 12.70 -9.94 -13.19
C TRP A 135 12.49 -9.22 -14.51
N GLU A 136 12.76 -9.88 -15.65
CA GLU A 136 12.62 -9.28 -16.98
C GLU A 136 11.17 -8.95 -17.34
N ILE A 137 10.23 -9.84 -16.99
CA ILE A 137 8.78 -9.59 -17.14
C ILE A 137 8.37 -8.36 -16.33
N ASN A 138 8.82 -8.28 -15.07
CA ASN A 138 8.52 -7.13 -14.20
C ASN A 138 9.16 -5.84 -14.75
N ARG A 139 10.43 -5.86 -15.16
CA ARG A 139 11.10 -4.68 -15.74
C ARG A 139 10.33 -4.14 -16.95
N THR A 140 9.98 -5.02 -17.87
CA THR A 140 9.24 -4.65 -19.08
C THR A 140 7.88 -4.06 -18.75
N PHE A 141 7.13 -4.75 -17.88
CA PHE A 141 5.79 -4.32 -17.46
C PHE A 141 5.82 -2.99 -16.71
N MET A 142 6.74 -2.84 -15.75
CA MET A 142 6.83 -1.63 -14.93
C MET A 142 7.31 -0.41 -15.73
N ARG A 143 8.18 -0.58 -16.74
CA ARG A 143 8.55 0.52 -17.63
C ARG A 143 7.39 1.05 -18.45
N GLU A 144 6.53 0.17 -18.98
CA GLU A 144 5.32 0.58 -19.69
C GLU A 144 4.36 1.31 -18.77
N LEU A 145 4.10 0.76 -17.57
CA LEU A 145 3.22 1.37 -16.59
C LEU A 145 3.74 2.72 -16.09
N LEU A 146 5.06 2.84 -15.89
CA LEU A 146 5.71 4.08 -15.48
C LEU A 146 5.55 5.18 -16.54
N ALA A 147 5.65 4.84 -17.82
CA ALA A 147 5.42 5.79 -18.92
C ALA A 147 3.99 6.37 -18.85
N GLU A 148 2.99 5.55 -18.53
CA GLU A 148 1.62 6.02 -18.32
C GLU A 148 1.48 6.85 -17.03
N ALA A 149 2.07 6.41 -15.92
CA ALA A 149 2.03 7.12 -14.64
C ALA A 149 2.59 8.55 -14.75
N LYS A 150 3.68 8.72 -15.49
CA LYS A 150 4.30 10.04 -15.75
C LYS A 150 3.38 11.00 -16.49
N ARG A 151 2.46 10.54 -17.33
CA ARG A 151 1.47 11.40 -18.01
C ARG A 151 0.54 12.08 -17.04
N TYR A 152 0.31 11.49 -15.87
CA TYR A 152 -0.52 12.03 -14.79
C TYR A 152 0.30 12.67 -13.67
N GLY A 153 1.63 12.64 -13.75
CA GLY A 153 2.51 13.07 -12.67
C GLY A 153 2.32 12.25 -11.40
N ILE A 154 2.17 10.92 -11.56
CA ILE A 154 1.97 9.95 -10.48
C ILE A 154 3.28 9.18 -10.26
N THR A 155 3.61 8.94 -9.00
CA THR A 155 4.72 8.08 -8.58
C THR A 155 4.20 6.66 -8.36
N ILE A 156 4.80 5.69 -9.01
CA ILE A 156 4.61 4.27 -8.71
C ILE A 156 5.38 3.95 -7.44
N CYS A 157 4.70 3.35 -6.47
CA CYS A 157 5.26 2.90 -5.21
C CYS A 157 5.26 1.37 -5.20
N PHE A 158 6.42 0.77 -5.43
CA PHE A 158 6.59 -0.66 -5.60
C PHE A 158 6.79 -1.32 -4.23
N GLU A 159 5.95 -2.28 -3.90
CA GLU A 159 5.82 -2.83 -2.55
C GLU A 159 6.65 -4.09 -2.35
N ASN A 160 7.32 -4.21 -1.19
CA ASN A 160 7.94 -5.45 -0.76
C ASN A 160 6.87 -6.46 -0.33
N MET A 161 7.15 -7.77 -0.54
CA MET A 161 6.17 -8.84 -0.44
C MET A 161 6.49 -9.82 0.70
N PRO A 162 5.48 -10.53 1.26
CA PRO A 162 5.70 -11.47 2.37
C PRO A 162 6.13 -12.89 1.91
N MET A 163 6.41 -13.08 0.62
CA MET A 163 6.72 -14.40 0.05
C MET A 163 8.22 -14.70 0.11
N ARG A 164 8.65 -15.55 1.05
CA ARG A 164 10.07 -15.82 1.34
C ARG A 164 10.87 -16.43 0.18
N LYS A 165 10.20 -17.08 -0.75
CA LYS A 165 10.83 -17.72 -1.90
C LYS A 165 10.53 -17.02 -3.22
N PHE A 166 10.09 -15.77 -3.15
CA PHE A 166 9.85 -14.95 -4.33
C PHE A 166 11.01 -13.97 -4.54
N SER A 167 11.58 -13.97 -5.74
CA SER A 167 12.84 -13.25 -6.03
C SER A 167 12.74 -11.72 -5.97
N ILE A 168 11.51 -11.16 -6.02
CA ILE A 168 11.27 -9.72 -5.90
C ILE A 168 10.41 -9.44 -4.64
N ALA A 169 10.75 -10.07 -3.52
CA ALA A 169 9.96 -9.91 -2.29
C ALA A 169 10.63 -9.02 -1.24
N THR A 170 11.93 -9.23 -0.98
CA THR A 170 12.62 -8.58 0.12
C THR A 170 12.84 -7.09 -0.11
N PRO A 171 13.02 -6.28 0.96
CA PRO A 171 13.41 -4.88 0.84
C PRO A 171 14.64 -4.67 -0.06
N GLU A 172 15.64 -5.53 0.06
CA GLU A 172 16.85 -5.49 -0.80
C GLU A 172 16.52 -5.70 -2.27
N ALA A 173 15.67 -6.70 -2.59
CA ALA A 173 15.26 -6.97 -3.97
C ALA A 173 14.45 -5.81 -4.57
N ILE A 174 13.53 -5.23 -3.79
CA ILE A 174 12.75 -4.06 -4.19
C ILE A 174 13.66 -2.83 -4.39
N LEU A 175 14.60 -2.59 -3.49
CA LEU A 175 15.56 -1.48 -3.64
C LEU A 175 16.37 -1.63 -4.92
N ARG A 176 16.93 -2.82 -5.17
CA ARG A 176 17.63 -3.12 -6.41
C ARG A 176 16.75 -2.83 -7.63
N PHE A 177 15.50 -3.29 -7.62
CA PHE A 177 14.56 -3.09 -8.72
C PHE A 177 14.30 -1.59 -8.96
N VAL A 178 14.03 -0.82 -7.90
CA VAL A 178 13.80 0.63 -7.99
C VAL A 178 15.05 1.36 -8.51
N GLN A 179 16.25 0.94 -8.10
CA GLN A 179 17.52 1.50 -8.60
C GLN A 179 17.74 1.17 -10.08
N GLU A 180 17.40 -0.05 -10.53
CA GLU A 180 17.48 -0.45 -11.96
C GLU A 180 16.46 0.30 -12.84
N MET A 181 15.32 0.71 -12.28
CA MET A 181 14.34 1.56 -12.99
C MET A 181 14.87 2.98 -13.23
N ASP A 182 15.73 3.49 -12.32
CA ASP A 182 16.42 4.79 -12.40
C ASP A 182 15.50 5.96 -12.76
N ASP A 183 14.35 6.06 -12.09
CA ASP A 183 13.36 7.11 -12.35
C ASP A 183 12.81 7.70 -11.03
N GLU A 184 12.65 9.02 -11.01
CA GLU A 184 12.12 9.72 -9.82
C GLU A 184 10.65 9.42 -9.53
N ASN A 185 9.88 8.97 -10.52
CA ASN A 185 8.49 8.54 -10.38
C ASN A 185 8.35 7.02 -10.10
N PHE A 186 9.45 6.34 -9.73
CA PHE A 186 9.43 4.95 -9.31
C PHE A 186 10.10 4.83 -7.93
N ARG A 187 9.33 4.56 -6.90
CA ARG A 187 9.73 4.59 -5.49
C ARG A 187 9.23 3.34 -4.77
N ILE A 188 9.46 3.28 -3.48
CA ILE A 188 9.12 2.14 -2.63
C ILE A 188 7.87 2.45 -1.81
N CYS A 189 6.95 1.50 -1.75
CA CYS A 189 6.03 1.30 -0.65
C CYS A 189 6.69 0.32 0.34
N LEU A 190 7.02 0.78 1.55
CA LEU A 190 7.52 -0.10 2.60
C LEU A 190 6.35 -0.70 3.36
N ASP A 191 6.13 -1.99 3.19
CA ASP A 191 5.23 -2.75 4.06
C ASP A 191 6.01 -3.35 5.23
N THR A 192 5.63 -2.93 6.45
CA THR A 192 6.32 -3.30 7.68
C THR A 192 6.06 -4.74 8.10
N GLY A 193 4.82 -5.19 7.93
CA GLY A 193 4.43 -6.54 8.27
C GLY A 193 5.01 -7.57 7.30
N HIS A 194 5.14 -7.20 6.01
CA HIS A 194 5.82 -8.05 5.03
C HIS A 194 7.30 -8.26 5.38
N VAL A 195 7.99 -7.24 5.92
CA VAL A 195 9.35 -7.41 6.46
C VAL A 195 9.35 -8.37 7.65
N ALA A 196 8.38 -8.23 8.56
CA ALA A 196 8.28 -9.06 9.78
C ALA A 196 7.97 -10.54 9.50
N VAL A 197 7.59 -10.91 8.27
CA VAL A 197 7.49 -12.32 7.85
C VAL A 197 8.87 -12.99 7.75
N PHE A 198 9.94 -12.20 7.50
CA PHE A 198 11.31 -12.71 7.38
C PHE A 198 12.00 -12.63 8.75
N TRP A 199 12.39 -13.77 9.32
CA TRP A 199 12.94 -13.85 10.69
C TRP A 199 14.37 -13.33 10.83
N ASP A 200 15.05 -13.15 9.71
CA ASP A 200 16.44 -12.71 9.60
C ASP A 200 16.57 -11.23 9.16
N LEU A 201 15.44 -10.53 9.01
CA LEU A 201 15.41 -9.12 8.67
C LEU A 201 15.00 -8.27 9.89
N ASP A 202 15.73 -7.18 10.11
CA ASP A 202 15.40 -6.13 11.06
C ASP A 202 14.75 -4.94 10.33
N LEU A 203 13.50 -4.61 10.67
CA LEU A 203 12.75 -3.55 10.01
C LEU A 203 13.46 -2.19 10.08
N ALA A 204 14.09 -1.86 11.20
CA ALA A 204 14.76 -0.59 11.37
C ALA A 204 16.04 -0.50 10.50
N GLU A 205 16.78 -1.60 10.38
CA GLU A 205 17.94 -1.69 9.48
C GLU A 205 17.52 -1.59 8.02
N GLU A 206 16.48 -2.34 7.62
CA GLU A 206 15.94 -2.28 6.26
C GLU A 206 15.40 -0.88 5.94
N THR A 207 14.71 -0.23 6.87
CA THR A 207 14.24 1.16 6.70
C THR A 207 15.40 2.11 6.40
N ARG A 208 16.51 1.99 7.13
CA ARG A 208 17.72 2.82 6.88
C ARG A 208 18.35 2.51 5.53
N ARG A 209 18.38 1.22 5.13
CA ARG A 209 18.90 0.76 3.83
C ARG A 209 18.10 1.35 2.68
N LEU A 210 16.76 1.32 2.77
CA LEU A 210 15.86 1.86 1.76
C LEU A 210 15.93 3.40 1.69
N GLY A 211 16.04 4.06 2.82
CA GLY A 211 16.28 5.50 2.95
C GLY A 211 15.33 6.35 2.10
N LYS A 212 15.90 7.23 1.28
CA LYS A 212 15.17 8.18 0.42
C LYS A 212 14.27 7.55 -0.66
N TYR A 213 14.38 6.25 -0.87
CA TYR A 213 13.54 5.56 -1.85
C TYR A 213 12.15 5.25 -1.32
N ILE A 214 11.96 5.25 0.03
CA ILE A 214 10.63 5.09 0.64
C ILE A 214 9.79 6.33 0.34
N ARG A 215 8.66 6.15 -0.31
CA ARG A 215 7.69 7.21 -0.63
C ARG A 215 6.43 7.12 0.21
N VAL A 216 5.91 5.91 0.36
CA VAL A 216 4.73 5.58 1.14
C VAL A 216 4.98 4.31 1.95
N MET A 217 4.09 3.97 2.84
CA MET A 217 4.18 2.74 3.62
C MET A 217 2.82 2.13 3.89
N HIS A 218 2.83 0.82 4.12
CA HIS A 218 1.79 0.04 4.75
C HIS A 218 2.28 -0.40 6.12
N VAL A 219 1.54 -0.03 7.15
CA VAL A 219 1.95 -0.27 8.53
C VAL A 219 1.01 -1.25 9.20
N HIS A 220 1.53 -2.38 9.52
CA HIS A 220 0.91 -3.40 10.35
C HIS A 220 1.97 -4.30 10.99
N ASP A 221 1.57 -5.09 11.95
CA ASP A 221 2.43 -6.06 12.61
C ASP A 221 2.10 -7.49 12.18
N ASN A 222 3.02 -8.40 12.37
CA ASN A 222 2.86 -9.80 12.06
C ASN A 222 3.55 -10.68 13.12
N ARG A 223 3.13 -11.94 13.21
CA ARG A 223 3.76 -12.95 14.06
C ARG A 223 3.80 -14.31 13.37
N ASN A 224 4.63 -15.20 13.89
CA ASN A 224 4.77 -16.57 13.41
C ASN A 224 5.16 -16.69 11.91
N GLY A 225 5.74 -15.62 11.33
CA GLY A 225 6.12 -15.58 9.93
C GLY A 225 4.93 -15.66 8.97
N LEU A 226 3.77 -15.19 9.38
CA LEU A 226 2.54 -15.11 8.60
C LEU A 226 2.18 -13.65 8.37
N ASP A 227 1.59 -13.38 7.22
CA ASP A 227 1.01 -12.08 6.90
C ASP A 227 -0.41 -11.99 7.48
N LEU A 228 -0.54 -11.27 8.60
CA LEU A 228 -1.76 -11.26 9.43
C LEU A 228 -2.42 -9.90 9.56
N HIS A 229 -1.77 -8.83 9.09
CA HIS A 229 -2.24 -7.44 9.24
C HIS A 229 -2.69 -7.10 10.66
N GLN A 230 -1.85 -7.46 11.66
CA GLN A 230 -2.13 -7.17 13.06
C GLN A 230 -1.87 -5.70 13.41
N LEU A 231 -2.49 -5.24 14.48
CA LEU A 231 -2.17 -3.92 15.02
C LEU A 231 -0.72 -3.86 15.49
N PRO A 232 -0.05 -2.71 15.39
CA PRO A 232 1.24 -2.51 16.02
C PRO A 232 1.21 -2.91 17.50
N PHE A 233 2.29 -3.56 17.95
CA PHE A 233 2.47 -4.18 19.26
C PHE A 233 1.72 -5.52 19.48
N ASP A 234 0.96 -6.03 18.52
CA ASP A 234 0.36 -7.39 18.58
C ASP A 234 1.22 -8.44 17.82
N GLY A 235 2.43 -8.08 17.41
CA GLY A 235 3.35 -8.93 16.66
C GLY A 235 4.79 -8.88 17.17
N VAL A 236 5.75 -8.87 16.23
CA VAL A 236 7.18 -9.01 16.54
C VAL A 236 8.01 -7.75 16.26
N ILE A 237 7.41 -6.70 15.70
CA ILE A 237 8.14 -5.50 15.29
C ILE A 237 8.57 -4.66 16.49
N ASP A 238 9.85 -4.26 16.52
CA ASP A 238 10.37 -3.24 17.45
C ASP A 238 9.99 -1.83 16.96
N TRP A 239 8.82 -1.36 17.35
CA TRP A 239 8.27 -0.07 16.94
C TRP A 239 9.12 1.12 17.35
N PRO A 240 9.71 1.18 18.56
CA PRO A 240 10.65 2.24 18.93
C PRO A 240 11.88 2.33 18.01
N SER A 241 12.48 1.19 17.66
CA SER A 241 13.61 1.14 16.73
C SER A 241 13.21 1.55 15.32
N PHE A 242 12.02 1.13 14.85
CA PHE A 242 11.49 1.55 13.57
C PHE A 242 11.21 3.06 13.51
N ALA A 243 10.54 3.63 14.52
CA ALA A 243 10.31 5.07 14.61
C ALA A 243 11.65 5.86 14.56
N LYS A 244 12.67 5.38 15.30
CA LYS A 244 14.00 5.97 15.22
C LYS A 244 14.58 5.89 13.80
N ALA A 245 14.42 4.78 13.10
CA ALA A 245 14.91 4.62 11.72
C ALA A 245 14.21 5.60 10.76
N LEU A 246 12.90 5.80 10.89
CA LEU A 246 12.16 6.81 10.10
C LEU A 246 12.72 8.23 10.33
N LYS A 247 13.05 8.55 11.59
CA LYS A 247 13.70 9.82 11.93
C LYS A 247 15.09 9.93 11.31
N ASP A 248 15.90 8.88 11.42
CA ASP A 248 17.27 8.84 10.90
C ASP A 248 17.32 9.10 9.39
N ILE A 249 16.32 8.62 8.63
CA ILE A 249 16.23 8.85 7.18
C ILE A 249 15.49 10.13 6.79
N GLY A 250 14.93 10.86 7.76
CA GLY A 250 14.14 12.07 7.49
C GLY A 250 12.84 11.81 6.73
N PHE A 251 12.16 10.68 7.00
CA PHE A 251 10.91 10.37 6.32
C PHE A 251 9.83 11.41 6.64
N ASP A 252 9.25 12.03 5.62
CA ASP A 252 8.26 13.12 5.71
C ASP A 252 6.86 12.76 5.17
N GLY A 253 6.66 11.48 4.83
CA GLY A 253 5.40 10.97 4.29
C GLY A 253 4.29 10.81 5.32
N VAL A 254 3.43 9.81 5.12
CA VAL A 254 2.31 9.46 6.00
C VAL A 254 2.55 8.07 6.59
N PHE A 255 2.39 7.95 7.90
CA PHE A 255 2.38 6.68 8.62
C PHE A 255 1.01 6.04 8.41
N SER A 256 0.89 5.21 7.37
CA SER A 256 -0.38 4.68 6.88
C SER A 256 -0.63 3.28 7.37
N LEU A 257 -1.59 3.12 8.27
CA LEU A 257 -1.99 1.80 8.76
C LEU A 257 -2.67 0.98 7.66
N GLU A 258 -2.23 -0.27 7.48
CA GLU A 258 -2.92 -1.29 6.67
C GLU A 258 -3.54 -2.38 7.56
N CYS A 259 -3.93 -2.00 8.73
CA CYS A 259 -4.67 -2.77 9.71
C CYS A 259 -5.69 -1.87 10.40
N GLY A 260 -6.55 -2.43 11.23
CA GLY A 260 -7.55 -1.60 11.91
C GLY A 260 -8.46 -2.39 12.84
N ALA A 261 -9.49 -1.70 13.33
CA ALA A 261 -10.48 -2.28 14.21
C ALA A 261 -11.27 -3.41 13.53
N PRO A 262 -11.55 -4.53 14.21
CA PRO A 262 -12.32 -5.62 13.64
C PRO A 262 -13.69 -5.16 13.12
N GLY A 263 -13.95 -5.31 11.82
CA GLY A 263 -15.13 -4.77 11.16
C GLY A 263 -16.48 -5.36 11.63
N LYS A 264 -16.46 -6.51 12.33
CA LYS A 264 -17.67 -7.15 12.89
C LYS A 264 -18.06 -6.68 14.30
N LEU A 265 -17.29 -5.77 14.89
CA LEU A 265 -17.65 -5.23 16.20
C LEU A 265 -18.95 -4.43 16.12
N PRO A 266 -19.81 -4.46 17.19
CA PRO A 266 -20.91 -3.51 17.34
C PRO A 266 -20.40 -2.05 17.28
N ASP A 267 -21.22 -1.12 16.79
CA ASP A 267 -20.79 0.25 16.48
C ASP A 267 -20.06 0.96 17.63
N ALA A 268 -20.59 0.88 18.83
CA ALA A 268 -19.97 1.52 20.00
C ALA A 268 -18.60 0.92 20.37
N LEU A 269 -18.38 -0.37 20.12
CA LEU A 269 -17.10 -1.03 20.33
C LEU A 269 -16.14 -0.74 19.15
N PHE A 270 -16.67 -0.71 17.94
CA PHE A 270 -15.87 -0.36 16.76
C PHE A 270 -15.30 1.05 16.89
N GLU A 271 -16.11 2.05 17.26
CA GLU A 271 -15.67 3.44 17.45
C GLU A 271 -14.50 3.53 18.44
N ARG A 272 -14.58 2.80 19.56
CA ARG A 272 -13.50 2.77 20.56
C ARG A 272 -12.25 2.06 20.05
N ALA A 273 -12.41 0.95 19.35
CA ALA A 273 -11.31 0.20 18.77
C ALA A 273 -10.62 0.99 17.63
N ALA A 274 -11.39 1.65 16.77
CA ALA A 274 -10.87 2.48 15.69
C ALA A 274 -10.08 3.68 16.22
N ARG A 275 -10.54 4.32 17.29
CA ARG A 275 -9.78 5.37 17.98
C ARG A 275 -8.49 4.83 18.59
N LEU A 276 -8.53 3.65 19.24
CA LEU A 276 -7.31 3.02 19.77
C LEU A 276 -6.28 2.75 18.68
N CYS A 277 -6.68 2.34 17.47
CA CYS A 277 -5.76 2.18 16.36
C CYS A 277 -5.03 3.49 16.01
N ALA A 278 -5.76 4.60 15.97
CA ALA A 278 -5.17 5.92 15.73
C ALA A 278 -4.25 6.37 16.89
N ASP A 279 -4.64 6.11 18.13
CA ASP A 279 -3.84 6.45 19.31
C ASP A 279 -2.52 5.67 19.34
N ILE A 280 -2.53 4.38 18.96
CA ILE A 280 -1.34 3.54 18.83
C ILE A 280 -0.40 4.13 17.76
N ALA A 281 -0.92 4.43 16.57
CA ALA A 281 -0.13 5.02 15.50
C ALA A 281 0.47 6.37 15.92
N ALA A 282 -0.32 7.23 16.58
CA ALA A 282 0.14 8.53 17.09
C ALA A 282 1.25 8.38 18.14
N ASP A 283 1.15 7.36 19.00
CA ASP A 283 2.18 7.10 20.01
C ASP A 283 3.52 6.70 19.40
N ILE A 284 3.50 5.81 18.40
CA ILE A 284 4.72 5.37 17.67
C ILE A 284 5.45 6.57 17.04
N VAL A 285 4.71 7.50 16.44
CA VAL A 285 5.31 8.63 15.69
C VAL A 285 5.37 9.93 16.48
N ARG A 286 5.16 9.89 17.80
CA ARG A 286 5.06 11.08 18.66
C ARG A 286 6.29 11.99 18.58
N ASP A 287 7.47 11.41 18.48
CA ASP A 287 8.75 12.12 18.51
C ASP A 287 9.37 12.32 17.10
N LEU A 288 8.55 12.17 16.03
CA LEU A 288 8.96 12.32 14.63
C LEU A 288 8.55 13.66 14.02
#